data_d80786a1d68e2622f908897cc29b44f2
#
_entry.id   d80786a1d68e2622f908897cc29b44f2
#
_cell.length_a   1.000
_cell.length_b   1.000
_cell.length_c   1.000
_cell.angle_alpha   90.00
_cell.angle_beta   90.00
_cell.angle_gamma   90.00
#
_symmetry.space_group_name_H-M   'P 1'
#
loop_
_entity.id
_entity.type
_entity.pdbx_description
1 polymer ?
#
loop_
_entity_poly.entity_id
_entity_poly.type
_entity_poly.pdbx_seq_one_letter_code
_entity_poly.pdbx_strand_id
1 'polypeptide(L)'
;IELGRSFVTLEYQSSRMGTKGLFALDNLWDGLGALTVIMPGARYFFGKFTMYPSYDRMARDMILYFLKMYFSDSESLILPMHPLSLWHDESIFETLFVGNDFKQDYRTLNREVRNLGYNIPPLVNAYMGLSPTMKLFGTAINDEFGDVEETGILIAVDEILEEKRVRHIDSFAQKHP
;
A
#
# COMPACT_ATOMS: atom_id res chain seq x y z
N ILE A 1 15.13 -3.61 -2.93
CA ILE A 1 14.76 -4.33 -1.68
C ILE A 1 13.36 -4.90 -1.83
N GLU A 2 13.20 -6.19 -1.63
CA GLU A 2 11.88 -6.82 -1.57
C GLU A 2 11.32 -6.74 -0.15
N LEU A 3 10.08 -6.26 -0.03
CA LEU A 3 9.33 -6.13 1.22
C LEU A 3 8.46 -7.39 1.43
N GLY A 4 9.13 -8.52 1.61
CA GLY A 4 8.45 -9.80 1.83
C GLY A 4 8.13 -10.08 3.28
N ARG A 5 7.01 -10.77 3.56
CA ARG A 5 6.63 -11.29 4.89
C ARG A 5 6.57 -10.24 6.00
N SER A 6 6.22 -9.01 5.65
CA SER A 6 6.05 -7.93 6.63
C SER A 6 4.73 -8.06 7.35
N PHE A 7 4.76 -8.19 8.67
CA PHE A 7 3.56 -8.25 9.50
C PHE A 7 3.80 -7.64 10.88
N VAL A 8 2.73 -7.14 11.47
CA VAL A 8 2.72 -6.73 12.87
C VAL A 8 2.11 -7.88 13.68
N THR A 9 2.85 -8.36 14.69
CA THR A 9 2.35 -9.45 15.55
C THR A 9 1.03 -9.05 16.21
N LEU A 10 0.16 -10.02 16.46
CA LEU A 10 -1.20 -9.78 16.99
C LEU A 10 -1.20 -8.96 18.29
N GLU A 11 -0.15 -9.09 19.12
CA GLU A 11 0.00 -8.36 20.38
C GLU A 11 0.18 -6.86 20.16
N TYR A 12 0.76 -6.45 19.03
CA TYR A 12 1.05 -5.05 18.70
C TYR A 12 0.09 -4.45 17.67
N GLN A 13 -0.95 -5.18 17.27
CA GLN A 13 -1.98 -4.63 16.38
C GLN A 13 -2.87 -3.64 17.13
N SER A 14 -3.30 -2.58 16.44
CA SER A 14 -4.06 -1.45 17.00
C SER A 14 -5.33 -1.87 17.75
N SER A 15 -5.97 -2.96 17.36
CA SER A 15 -7.16 -3.49 18.01
C SER A 15 -6.93 -3.96 19.46
N ARG A 16 -5.67 -4.25 19.86
CA ARG A 16 -5.30 -4.75 21.19
C ARG A 16 -4.45 -3.80 22.02
N MET A 17 -3.67 -2.94 21.39
CA MET A 17 -2.67 -2.08 22.06
C MET A 17 -3.04 -0.59 22.07
N GLY A 18 -4.21 -0.19 21.59
CA GLY A 18 -4.62 1.21 21.52
C GLY A 18 -3.59 2.07 20.76
N THR A 19 -3.16 3.19 21.39
CA THR A 19 -2.23 4.14 20.74
C THR A 19 -0.86 3.54 20.38
N LYS A 20 -0.36 2.56 21.13
CA LYS A 20 0.95 1.92 20.84
C LYS A 20 0.92 1.10 19.55
N GLY A 21 -0.21 0.47 19.21
CA GLY A 21 -0.36 -0.28 17.97
C GLY A 21 -0.35 0.60 16.71
N LEU A 22 -0.70 1.89 16.83
CA LEU A 22 -0.66 2.83 15.71
C LEU A 22 0.78 3.09 15.20
N PHE A 23 1.77 2.95 16.06
CA PHE A 23 3.18 3.20 15.72
C PHE A 23 3.93 1.94 15.25
N ALA A 24 3.33 0.76 15.34
CA ALA A 24 4.03 -0.47 14.99
C ALA A 24 4.41 -0.51 13.50
N LEU A 25 3.53 -0.05 12.62
CA LEU A 25 3.80 0.05 11.19
C LEU A 25 4.82 1.17 10.87
N ASP A 26 4.75 2.29 11.61
CA ASP A 26 5.73 3.38 11.49
C ASP A 26 7.15 2.91 11.85
N ASN A 27 7.30 2.11 12.91
CA ASN A 27 8.60 1.54 13.29
C ASN A 27 9.18 0.60 12.22
N LEU A 28 8.32 -0.09 11.47
CA LEU A 28 8.75 -0.89 10.32
C LEU A 28 9.35 0.02 9.23
N TRP A 29 8.75 1.18 8.98
CA TRP A 29 9.26 2.17 8.03
C TRP A 29 10.57 2.79 8.49
N ASP A 30 10.79 2.98 9.79
CA ASP A 30 12.09 3.41 10.34
C ASP A 30 13.18 2.39 10.04
N GLY A 31 12.87 1.09 10.16
CA GLY A 31 13.79 0.02 9.81
C GLY A 31 14.12 -0.01 8.30
N LEU A 32 13.14 0.21 7.43
CA LEU A 32 13.36 0.29 5.99
C LEU A 32 14.16 1.54 5.61
N GLY A 33 13.89 2.67 6.25
CA GLY A 33 14.68 3.90 6.09
C GLY A 33 16.14 3.68 6.47
N ALA A 34 16.41 3.00 7.59
CA ALA A 34 17.76 2.63 7.99
C ALA A 34 18.47 1.77 6.93
N LEU A 35 17.77 0.82 6.31
CA LEU A 35 18.34 -0.01 5.24
C LEU A 35 18.78 0.80 4.02
N THR A 36 18.07 1.87 3.65
CA THR A 36 18.49 2.73 2.52
C THR A 36 19.78 3.49 2.81
N VAL A 37 20.04 3.82 4.08
CA VAL A 37 21.29 4.46 4.51
C VAL A 37 22.45 3.45 4.51
N ILE A 38 22.20 2.24 5.03
CA ILE A 38 23.22 1.16 5.09
C ILE A 38 23.52 0.60 3.70
N MET A 39 22.52 0.62 2.80
CA MET A 39 22.61 0.11 1.44
C MET A 39 22.33 1.22 0.41
N PRO A 40 23.28 2.16 0.21
CA PRO A 40 23.04 3.35 -0.65
C PRO A 40 22.78 3.02 -2.13
N GLY A 41 23.02 1.77 -2.53
CA GLY A 41 22.63 1.26 -3.86
C GLY A 41 21.17 0.79 -3.97
N ALA A 42 20.41 0.78 -2.89
CA ALA A 42 19.00 0.41 -2.92
C ALA A 42 18.20 1.54 -3.54
N ARG A 43 17.64 1.31 -4.73
CA ARG A 43 16.87 2.32 -5.48
C ARG A 43 15.37 2.12 -5.38
N TYR A 44 14.92 0.90 -5.12
CA TYR A 44 13.51 0.55 -5.14
C TYR A 44 13.13 -0.32 -3.95
N PHE A 45 11.91 -0.11 -3.47
CA PHE A 45 11.18 -1.05 -2.65
C PHE A 45 10.14 -1.74 -3.53
N PHE A 46 10.24 -3.05 -3.63
CA PHE A 46 9.20 -3.89 -4.23
C PHE A 46 8.44 -4.59 -3.12
N GLY A 47 7.14 -4.46 -3.10
CA GLY A 47 6.31 -5.05 -2.07
C GLY A 47 5.00 -5.60 -2.61
N LYS A 48 4.26 -6.26 -1.74
CA LYS A 48 2.92 -6.75 -2.01
C LYS A 48 2.03 -6.41 -0.82
N PHE A 49 0.77 -6.13 -1.08
CA PHE A 49 -0.25 -6.14 -0.05
C PHE A 49 -1.27 -7.23 -0.35
N THR A 50 -1.84 -7.75 0.72
CA THR A 50 -2.74 -8.90 0.68
C THR A 50 -4.14 -8.47 1.06
N MET A 51 -5.13 -8.91 0.29
CA MET A 51 -6.54 -8.89 0.68
C MET A 51 -7.07 -10.31 0.79
N TYR A 52 -7.70 -10.59 1.91
CA TYR A 52 -8.27 -11.92 2.17
C TYR A 52 -9.58 -12.11 1.40
N PRO A 53 -9.92 -13.35 1.00
CA PRO A 53 -11.20 -13.65 0.35
C PRO A 53 -12.43 -13.24 1.16
N SER A 54 -12.30 -13.13 2.48
CA SER A 54 -13.35 -12.67 3.40
C SER A 54 -13.54 -11.15 3.41
N TYR A 55 -12.66 -10.39 2.76
CA TYR A 55 -12.82 -8.94 2.65
C TYR A 55 -13.96 -8.63 1.68
N ASP A 56 -14.78 -7.62 2.00
CA ASP A 56 -15.93 -7.25 1.17
C ASP A 56 -15.52 -6.95 -0.28
N ARG A 57 -16.24 -7.53 -1.24
CA ARG A 57 -15.86 -7.47 -2.66
C ARG A 57 -16.05 -6.07 -3.26
N MET A 58 -17.06 -5.33 -2.82
CA MET A 58 -17.28 -3.94 -3.27
C MET A 58 -16.17 -3.03 -2.73
N ALA A 59 -15.85 -3.16 -1.44
CA ALA A 59 -14.76 -2.40 -0.82
C ALA A 59 -13.40 -2.74 -1.46
N ARG A 60 -13.14 -4.01 -1.74
CA ARG A 60 -11.94 -4.48 -2.46
C ARG A 60 -11.82 -3.84 -3.83
N ASP A 61 -12.87 -3.93 -4.62
CA ASP A 61 -12.87 -3.43 -5.99
C ASP A 61 -12.73 -1.90 -6.04
N MET A 62 -13.39 -1.21 -5.12
CA MET A 62 -13.27 0.24 -4.97
C MET A 62 -11.84 0.67 -4.66
N ILE A 63 -11.15 -0.05 -3.75
CA ILE A 63 -9.74 0.20 -3.42
C ILE A 63 -8.84 -0.04 -4.63
N LEU A 64 -9.00 -1.17 -5.32
CA LEU A 64 -8.18 -1.52 -6.48
C LEU A 64 -8.41 -0.57 -7.66
N TYR A 65 -9.65 -0.16 -7.90
CA TYR A 65 -9.98 0.82 -8.92
C TYR A 65 -9.31 2.16 -8.63
N PHE A 66 -9.43 2.67 -7.39
CA PHE A 66 -8.76 3.89 -6.96
C PHE A 66 -7.24 3.81 -7.13
N LEU A 67 -6.63 2.70 -6.69
CA LEU A 67 -5.19 2.50 -6.83
C LEU A 67 -4.77 2.43 -8.31
N LYS A 68 -5.52 1.74 -9.16
CA LYS A 68 -5.28 1.70 -10.61
C LYS A 68 -5.35 3.09 -11.23
N MET A 69 -6.31 3.91 -10.81
CA MET A 69 -6.48 5.28 -11.33
C MET A 69 -5.28 6.18 -11.05
N TYR A 70 -4.72 6.10 -9.82
CA TYR A 70 -3.67 7.03 -9.38
C TYR A 70 -2.24 6.49 -9.49
N PHE A 71 -2.07 5.17 -9.54
CA PHE A 71 -0.76 4.52 -9.41
C PHE A 71 -0.49 3.46 -10.49
N SER A 72 -1.22 3.48 -11.60
CA SER A 72 -1.02 2.48 -12.66
C SER A 72 0.41 2.50 -13.20
N ASP A 73 0.96 1.30 -13.43
CA ASP A 73 2.24 1.15 -14.11
C ASP A 73 2.08 1.28 -15.63
N SER A 74 2.34 2.48 -16.15
CA SER A 74 2.29 2.75 -17.60
C SER A 74 3.41 2.09 -18.40
N GLU A 75 4.46 1.61 -17.72
CA GLU A 75 5.61 0.96 -18.35
C GLU A 75 5.46 -0.56 -18.43
N SER A 76 4.42 -1.12 -17.80
CA SER A 76 4.17 -2.57 -17.76
C SER A 76 5.38 -3.39 -17.28
N LEU A 77 6.03 -2.90 -16.21
CA LEU A 77 7.25 -3.50 -15.68
C LEU A 77 7.02 -4.91 -15.14
N ILE A 78 5.87 -5.12 -14.51
CA ILE A 78 5.48 -6.42 -13.94
C ILE A 78 4.02 -6.70 -14.27
N LEU A 79 3.76 -7.86 -14.83
CA LEU A 79 2.41 -8.34 -15.11
C LEU A 79 2.18 -9.67 -14.40
N PRO A 80 1.07 -9.83 -13.66
CA PRO A 80 0.72 -11.13 -13.11
C PRO A 80 0.45 -12.13 -14.23
N MET A 81 0.89 -13.38 -14.08
CA MET A 81 0.59 -14.44 -15.05
C MET A 81 -0.91 -14.71 -15.16
N HIS A 82 -1.62 -14.61 -14.06
CA HIS A 82 -3.07 -14.83 -13.96
C HIS A 82 -3.71 -13.64 -13.24
N PRO A 83 -3.90 -12.50 -13.94
CA PRO A 83 -4.46 -11.30 -13.32
C PRO A 83 -5.92 -11.51 -12.94
N LEU A 84 -6.29 -11.03 -11.76
CA LEU A 84 -7.67 -10.94 -11.32
C LEU A 84 -8.30 -9.64 -11.80
N SER A 85 -9.49 -9.75 -12.37
CA SER A 85 -10.34 -8.60 -12.69
C SER A 85 -11.11 -8.11 -11.46
N LEU A 86 -11.70 -6.93 -11.56
CA LEU A 86 -12.71 -6.49 -10.63
C LEU A 86 -13.96 -7.38 -10.76
N TRP A 87 -14.68 -7.58 -9.66
CA TRP A 87 -15.94 -8.32 -9.63
C TRP A 87 -17.11 -7.47 -10.12
N HIS A 88 -17.03 -6.16 -9.85
CA HIS A 88 -18.07 -5.19 -10.20
C HIS A 88 -17.67 -4.41 -11.44
N ASP A 89 -18.68 -3.88 -12.14
CA ASP A 89 -18.49 -3.04 -13.31
C ASP A 89 -17.75 -1.75 -12.95
N GLU A 90 -16.71 -1.40 -13.71
CA GLU A 90 -15.89 -0.20 -13.45
C GLU A 90 -16.71 1.09 -13.51
N SER A 91 -17.81 1.13 -14.27
CA SER A 91 -18.70 2.29 -14.37
C SER A 91 -19.29 2.75 -13.03
N ILE A 92 -19.44 1.83 -12.07
CA ILE A 92 -19.85 2.16 -10.70
C ILE A 92 -18.83 3.10 -10.04
N PHE A 93 -17.55 2.83 -10.24
CA PHE A 93 -16.45 3.57 -9.62
C PHE A 93 -16.15 4.86 -10.37
N GLU A 94 -16.36 4.90 -11.70
CA GLU A 94 -16.24 6.12 -12.51
C GLU A 94 -17.17 7.23 -12.02
N THR A 95 -18.33 6.87 -11.48
CA THR A 95 -19.25 7.86 -10.91
C THR A 95 -18.87 8.35 -9.52
N LEU A 96 -18.02 7.61 -8.80
CA LEU A 96 -17.60 7.92 -7.44
C LEU A 96 -16.35 8.82 -7.39
N PHE A 97 -15.43 8.63 -8.34
CA PHE A 97 -14.13 9.29 -8.34
C PHE A 97 -14.01 10.26 -9.51
N VAL A 98 -13.43 11.43 -9.22
CA VAL A 98 -13.24 12.50 -10.23
C VAL A 98 -11.98 12.23 -11.08
N GLY A 99 -10.97 11.56 -10.52
CA GLY A 99 -9.74 11.16 -11.22
C GLY A 99 -8.68 12.26 -11.39
N ASN A 100 -8.92 13.46 -10.87
CA ASN A 100 -7.99 14.60 -10.97
C ASN A 100 -7.68 15.27 -9.61
N ASP A 101 -8.30 14.84 -8.54
CA ASP A 101 -8.05 15.30 -7.17
C ASP A 101 -7.90 14.10 -6.22
N PHE A 102 -6.64 13.69 -6.01
CA PHE A 102 -6.31 12.59 -5.13
C PHE A 102 -6.88 12.75 -3.71
N LYS A 103 -6.82 13.96 -3.15
CA LYS A 103 -7.29 14.19 -1.77
C LYS A 103 -8.80 14.05 -1.65
N GLN A 104 -9.53 14.56 -2.64
CA GLN A 104 -10.98 14.45 -2.70
C GLN A 104 -11.39 12.98 -2.87
N ASP A 105 -10.81 12.31 -3.84
CA ASP A 105 -11.14 10.92 -4.16
C ASP A 105 -10.72 9.96 -3.03
N TYR A 106 -9.60 10.22 -2.37
CA TYR A 106 -9.19 9.46 -1.17
C TYR A 106 -10.18 9.63 0.00
N ARG A 107 -10.73 10.82 0.21
CA ARG A 107 -11.80 11.03 1.22
C ARG A 107 -13.06 10.27 0.85
N THR A 108 -13.43 10.29 -0.43
CA THR A 108 -14.56 9.51 -0.96
C THR A 108 -14.33 8.02 -0.74
N LEU A 109 -13.17 7.49 -1.14
CA LEU A 109 -12.79 6.09 -0.90
C LEU A 109 -12.94 5.70 0.58
N ASN A 110 -12.36 6.48 1.49
CA ASN A 110 -12.43 6.20 2.92
C ASN A 110 -13.87 6.18 3.45
N ARG A 111 -14.70 7.13 3.00
CA ARG A 111 -16.10 7.22 3.40
C ARG A 111 -16.87 5.99 2.92
N GLU A 112 -16.76 5.65 1.63
CA GLU A 112 -17.54 4.56 1.05
C GLU A 112 -17.11 3.19 1.58
N VAL A 113 -15.81 2.95 1.76
CA VAL A 113 -15.31 1.70 2.39
C VAL A 113 -15.82 1.58 3.84
N ARG A 114 -15.87 2.70 4.59
CA ARG A 114 -16.44 2.71 5.95
C ARG A 114 -17.94 2.50 5.98
N ASN A 115 -18.66 3.00 5.01
CA ASN A 115 -20.11 2.77 4.87
C ASN A 115 -20.44 1.29 4.69
N LEU A 116 -19.52 0.52 4.09
CA LEU A 116 -19.61 -0.95 3.98
C LEU A 116 -19.18 -1.68 5.27
N GLY A 117 -18.77 -0.97 6.31
CA GLY A 117 -18.32 -1.56 7.58
C GLY A 117 -16.85 -1.98 7.60
N TYR A 118 -16.04 -1.58 6.61
CA TYR A 118 -14.64 -1.95 6.47
C TYR A 118 -13.72 -0.74 6.58
N ASN A 119 -12.42 -0.99 6.64
CA ASN A 119 -11.39 0.05 6.55
C ASN A 119 -10.42 -0.32 5.42
N ILE A 120 -9.85 0.69 4.77
CA ILE A 120 -8.72 0.46 3.86
C ILE A 120 -7.62 -0.23 4.66
N PRO A 121 -7.04 -1.35 4.16
CA PRO A 121 -5.97 -2.04 4.88
C PRO A 121 -4.83 -1.10 5.26
N PRO A 122 -4.33 -1.13 6.51
CA PRO A 122 -3.30 -0.19 6.98
C PRO A 122 -2.06 -0.14 6.09
N LEU A 123 -1.64 -1.29 5.55
CA LEU A 123 -0.47 -1.36 4.66
C LEU A 123 -0.72 -0.66 3.32
N VAL A 124 -1.94 -0.74 2.77
CA VAL A 124 -2.32 -0.01 1.55
C VAL A 124 -2.24 1.50 1.78
N ASN A 125 -2.77 1.98 2.92
CA ASN A 125 -2.66 3.39 3.29
C ASN A 125 -1.20 3.83 3.47
N ALA A 126 -0.37 2.99 4.07
CA ALA A 126 1.04 3.28 4.28
C ALA A 126 1.79 3.43 2.95
N TYR A 127 1.55 2.53 2.00
CA TYR A 127 2.15 2.61 0.67
C TYR A 127 1.71 3.86 -0.10
N MET A 128 0.41 4.15 -0.16
CA MET A 128 -0.11 5.37 -0.82
C MET A 128 0.46 6.66 -0.21
N GLY A 129 0.70 6.66 1.10
CA GLY A 129 1.25 7.80 1.81
C GLY A 129 2.77 7.91 1.76
N LEU A 130 3.48 6.98 1.10
CA LEU A 130 4.93 6.99 1.04
C LEU A 130 5.47 7.71 -0.19
N SER A 131 4.88 7.47 -1.36
CA SER A 131 5.30 8.08 -2.61
C SER A 131 4.11 8.32 -3.54
N PRO A 132 4.00 9.52 -4.15
CA PRO A 132 2.96 9.82 -5.14
C PRO A 132 3.21 9.13 -6.48
N THR A 133 4.40 8.62 -6.71
CA THR A 133 4.83 7.94 -7.95
C THR A 133 4.93 6.43 -7.76
N MET A 134 4.36 5.90 -6.67
CA MET A 134 4.25 4.46 -6.47
C MET A 134 3.64 3.82 -7.73
N LYS A 135 4.18 2.69 -8.17
CA LYS A 135 3.60 1.91 -9.26
C LYS A 135 2.82 0.74 -8.70
N LEU A 136 1.60 0.57 -9.20
CA LEU A 136 0.75 -0.57 -8.91
C LEU A 136 0.85 -1.58 -10.05
N PHE A 137 1.15 -2.80 -9.72
CA PHE A 137 1.07 -3.94 -10.62
C PHE A 137 -0.27 -4.65 -10.46
N GLY A 138 -0.62 -5.57 -11.32
CA GLY A 138 -1.92 -6.25 -11.21
C GLY A 138 -2.06 -7.09 -9.93
N THR A 139 -3.27 -7.58 -9.69
CA THR A 139 -3.62 -8.47 -8.59
C THR A 139 -3.69 -9.91 -9.08
N ALA A 140 -3.19 -10.87 -8.30
CA ALA A 140 -3.31 -12.30 -8.56
C ALA A 140 -3.61 -13.09 -7.27
N ILE A 141 -4.07 -14.32 -7.43
CA ILE A 141 -4.23 -15.24 -6.30
C ILE A 141 -2.85 -15.84 -5.96
N ASN A 142 -2.56 -15.90 -4.66
CA ASN A 142 -1.47 -16.69 -4.12
C ASN A 142 -2.04 -17.98 -3.50
N ASP A 143 -2.05 -19.05 -4.30
CA ASP A 143 -2.55 -20.37 -3.93
C ASP A 143 -1.63 -21.09 -2.92
N GLU A 144 -0.35 -20.70 -2.87
CA GLU A 144 0.59 -21.22 -1.88
C GLU A 144 0.39 -20.60 -0.49
N PHE A 145 -0.40 -19.54 -0.38
CA PHE A 145 -0.64 -18.81 0.87
C PHE A 145 -2.13 -18.61 1.17
N GLY A 146 -2.92 -19.65 1.04
CA GLY A 146 -4.34 -19.67 1.45
C GLY A 146 -5.28 -18.90 0.52
N ASP A 147 -5.00 -18.94 -0.78
CA ASP A 147 -5.81 -18.34 -1.84
C ASP A 147 -6.08 -16.84 -1.64
N VAL A 148 -5.15 -16.14 -1.00
CA VAL A 148 -5.27 -14.70 -0.81
C VAL A 148 -5.00 -13.94 -2.11
N GLU A 149 -5.57 -12.77 -2.22
CA GLU A 149 -5.32 -11.87 -3.33
C GLU A 149 -4.14 -10.96 -3.01
N GLU A 150 -3.10 -11.03 -3.81
CA GLU A 150 -1.89 -10.21 -3.66
C GLU A 150 -1.79 -9.20 -4.80
N THR A 151 -1.51 -7.97 -4.45
CA THR A 151 -1.27 -6.87 -5.39
C THR A 151 0.15 -6.36 -5.20
N GLY A 152 0.94 -6.35 -6.29
CA GLY A 152 2.32 -5.88 -6.27
C GLY A 152 2.42 -4.36 -6.37
N ILE A 153 3.41 -3.78 -5.71
CA ILE A 153 3.75 -2.35 -5.78
C ILE A 153 5.26 -2.14 -5.91
N LEU A 154 5.65 -1.01 -6.48
CA LEU A 154 7.01 -0.55 -6.53
C LEU A 154 7.08 0.91 -6.09
N ILE A 155 8.06 1.24 -5.25
CA ILE A 155 8.34 2.59 -4.79
C ILE A 155 9.80 2.92 -5.09
N ALA A 156 10.05 4.00 -5.80
CA ALA A 156 11.38 4.54 -5.96
C ALA A 156 11.80 5.28 -4.67
N VAL A 157 12.96 4.95 -4.13
CA VAL A 157 13.44 5.47 -2.84
C VAL A 157 13.67 6.98 -2.89
N ASP A 158 14.14 7.48 -4.02
CA ASP A 158 14.40 8.90 -4.28
C ASP A 158 13.11 9.73 -4.52
N GLU A 159 11.98 9.07 -4.74
CA GLU A 159 10.66 9.70 -4.92
C GLU A 159 9.76 9.58 -3.68
N ILE A 160 10.31 9.11 -2.56
CA ILE A 160 9.62 9.12 -1.27
C ILE A 160 9.36 10.57 -0.86
N LEU A 161 8.13 10.85 -0.39
CA LEU A 161 7.73 12.16 0.11
C LEU A 161 8.72 12.69 1.14
N GLU A 162 9.08 13.97 1.02
CA GLU A 162 10.12 14.58 1.86
C GLU A 162 9.83 14.43 3.36
N GLU A 163 8.60 14.62 3.78
CA GLU A 163 8.19 14.42 5.19
C GLU A 163 8.46 12.99 5.69
N LYS A 164 8.31 12.00 4.81
CA LYS A 164 8.58 10.58 5.10
C LYS A 164 10.07 10.30 5.08
N ARG A 165 10.78 10.86 4.12
CA ARG A 165 12.23 10.74 4.01
C ARG A 165 12.92 11.35 5.24
N VAL A 166 12.57 12.57 5.61
CA VAL A 166 13.11 13.22 6.81
C VAL A 166 12.85 12.39 8.07
N ARG A 167 11.64 11.87 8.22
CA ARG A 167 11.25 11.07 9.38
C ARG A 167 11.99 9.73 9.45
N HIS A 168 11.98 8.95 8.37
CA HIS A 168 12.38 7.54 8.40
C HIS A 168 13.82 7.31 7.91
N ILE A 169 14.37 8.18 7.07
CA ILE A 169 15.71 8.03 6.49
C ILE A 169 16.70 9.00 7.14
N ASP A 170 16.46 10.29 7.02
CA ASP A 170 17.42 11.32 7.45
C ASP A 170 17.63 11.30 8.97
N SER A 171 16.57 10.99 9.73
CA SER A 171 16.66 10.84 11.20
C SER A 171 17.60 9.70 11.62
N PHE A 172 17.69 8.64 10.84
CA PHE A 172 18.63 7.55 11.08
C PHE A 172 20.06 7.94 10.66
N ALA A 173 20.22 8.54 9.47
CA ALA A 173 21.53 8.99 8.98
C ALA A 173 22.20 9.99 9.92
N GLN A 174 21.43 10.90 10.54
CA GLN A 174 21.95 11.87 11.54
C GLN A 174 22.46 11.21 12.83
N LYS A 175 21.86 10.09 13.23
CA LYS A 175 22.27 9.35 14.44
C LYS A 175 23.43 8.40 14.22
N HIS A 176 23.72 8.06 12.95
CA HIS A 176 24.72 7.08 12.56
C HIS A 176 25.56 7.63 11.38
N PRO A 177 26.36 8.73 11.63
CA PRO A 177 27.15 9.39 10.59
C PRO A 177 28.28 8.53 10.01
#